data_fe7bb7bb27df8683613ba6b87812a50f
#
_entry.id   fe7bb7bb27df8683613ba6b87812a50f
#
_cell.length_a   1.000
_cell.length_b   1.000
_cell.length_c   1.000
_cell.angle_alpha   90.00
_cell.angle_beta   90.00
_cell.angle_gamma   90.00
#
_symmetry.space_group_name_H-M   'P 1'
#
loop_
_entity.id
_entity.type
_entity.pdbx_description
1 polymer ?
#
loop_
_entity_poly.entity_id
_entity_poly.type
_entity_poly.pdbx_seq_one_letter_code
_entity_poly.pdbx_strand_id
1 'polypeptide(L)'
;MARYRLDRPPRPAPGRFVAGLTDSPLGPVRVIGVCIPWARAHVSTGRRDRKPWQDHLSFLQHLPETLNPAAPLLLAGDFNQTLPRTRAPRAAASALQTALHGLTTPTANKIPSLDRLLIDHLAHSPHFTTTGIRGIPRHHLSGLPLSDHDGACLTLTTNTAT
;
A
#
# COMPACT_ATOMS: atom_id res chain seq x y z
N MET A 1 -21.76 7.95 -14.57
CA MET A 1 -21.17 8.71 -13.44
C MET A 1 -20.89 7.72 -12.32
N ALA A 2 -19.63 7.38 -12.06
CA ALA A 2 -19.26 6.44 -11.00
C ALA A 2 -19.64 7.02 -9.62
N ARG A 3 -20.45 6.28 -8.88
CA ARG A 3 -20.81 6.67 -7.51
C ARG A 3 -19.75 6.14 -6.56
N TYR A 4 -18.93 7.02 -6.02
CA TYR A 4 -17.97 6.67 -4.97
C TYR A 4 -18.67 6.70 -3.61
N ARG A 5 -18.70 5.56 -2.93
CA ARG A 5 -19.10 5.47 -1.53
C ARG A 5 -17.83 5.42 -0.69
N LEU A 6 -17.58 6.44 0.11
CA LEU A 6 -16.48 6.44 1.06
C LEU A 6 -16.88 5.66 2.32
N ASP A 7 -16.12 4.63 2.63
CA ASP A 7 -16.28 3.87 3.86
C ASP A 7 -15.56 4.60 5.02
N ARG A 8 -16.12 4.52 6.22
CA ARG A 8 -15.42 5.01 7.41
C ARG A 8 -14.19 4.17 7.67
N PRO A 9 -13.00 4.79 7.86
CA PRO A 9 -11.80 4.04 8.20
C PRO A 9 -11.97 3.34 9.56
N PRO A 10 -11.36 2.15 9.74
CA PRO A 10 -11.27 1.54 11.06
C PRO A 10 -10.52 2.48 12.00
N ARG A 11 -10.96 2.58 13.25
CA ARG A 11 -10.20 3.28 14.28
C ARG A 11 -8.91 2.49 14.56
N PRO A 12 -7.70 3.10 14.62
CA PRO A 12 -7.45 4.46 15.12
C PRO A 12 -6.60 5.37 14.21
N ALA A 13 -6.83 5.47 12.91
CA ALA A 13 -5.96 6.27 12.05
C ALA A 13 -6.73 7.25 11.12
N PRO A 14 -7.39 8.29 11.65
CA PRO A 14 -7.99 9.32 10.82
C PRO A 14 -6.92 9.97 9.93
N GLY A 15 -7.24 10.14 8.64
CA GLY A 15 -6.36 10.77 7.66
C GLY A 15 -5.28 9.86 7.03
N ARG A 16 -5.21 8.57 7.42
CA ARG A 16 -4.23 7.62 6.87
C ARG A 16 -4.84 6.45 6.12
N PHE A 17 -6.14 6.46 5.94
CA PHE A 17 -6.90 5.42 5.26
C PHE A 17 -8.06 6.06 4.50
N VAL A 18 -8.26 5.64 3.27
CA VAL A 18 -9.40 5.96 2.44
C VAL A 18 -9.83 4.70 1.70
N ALA A 19 -11.12 4.49 1.56
CA ALA A 19 -11.65 3.40 0.73
C ALA A 19 -12.86 3.87 -0.06
N GLY A 20 -13.02 3.29 -1.24
CA GLY A 20 -14.15 3.56 -2.12
C GLY A 20 -14.41 2.38 -3.04
N LEU A 21 -15.54 2.41 -3.73
CA LEU A 21 -15.89 1.47 -4.78
C LEU A 21 -15.75 2.16 -6.14
N THR A 22 -15.23 1.45 -7.11
CA THR A 22 -15.22 1.86 -8.52
C THR A 22 -15.76 0.73 -9.37
N ASP A 23 -16.40 1.07 -10.48
CA ASP A 23 -16.91 0.07 -11.42
C ASP A 23 -15.77 -0.48 -12.27
N SER A 24 -15.87 -1.78 -12.58
CA SER A 24 -14.96 -2.48 -13.48
C SER A 24 -15.74 -3.54 -14.28
N PRO A 25 -15.10 -4.18 -15.27
CA PRO A 25 -15.73 -5.33 -15.97
C PRO A 25 -16.08 -6.50 -15.04
N LEU A 26 -15.49 -6.60 -13.84
CA LEU A 26 -15.84 -7.57 -12.79
C LEU A 26 -16.99 -7.09 -11.88
N GLY A 27 -17.60 -5.93 -12.17
CA GLY A 27 -18.47 -5.25 -11.24
C GLY A 27 -17.70 -4.33 -10.28
N PRO A 28 -18.25 -4.04 -9.09
CA PRO A 28 -17.62 -3.12 -8.14
C PRO A 28 -16.28 -3.64 -7.63
N VAL A 29 -15.24 -2.82 -7.71
CA VAL A 29 -13.91 -3.06 -7.15
C VAL A 29 -13.69 -2.13 -5.97
N ARG A 30 -13.29 -2.68 -4.85
CA ARG A 30 -12.87 -1.88 -3.69
C ARG A 30 -11.46 -1.38 -3.89
N VAL A 31 -11.28 -0.06 -3.82
CA VAL A 31 -9.96 0.60 -3.87
C VAL A 31 -9.68 1.19 -2.51
N ILE A 32 -8.54 0.84 -1.95
CA ILE A 32 -8.08 1.29 -0.63
C ILE A 32 -6.78 2.03 -0.79
N GLY A 33 -6.72 3.25 -0.26
CA GLY A 33 -5.52 4.06 -0.12
C GLY A 33 -5.05 4.11 1.32
N VAL A 34 -3.75 3.89 1.56
CA VAL A 34 -3.16 3.93 2.90
C VAL A 34 -1.89 4.78 2.94
N CYS A 35 -1.66 5.42 4.09
CA CYS A 35 -0.36 5.95 4.47
C CYS A 35 -0.02 5.35 5.84
N ILE A 36 0.65 4.19 5.83
CA ILE A 36 1.01 3.49 7.06
C ILE A 36 1.99 4.37 7.85
N PRO A 37 1.81 4.57 9.17
CA PRO A 37 2.70 5.39 9.96
C PRO A 37 4.17 4.98 9.79
N TRP A 38 5.07 5.92 9.53
CA TRP A 38 6.49 5.63 9.44
C TRP A 38 7.09 5.27 10.80
N ALA A 39 8.33 4.77 10.81
CA ALA A 39 9.01 4.25 12.00
C ALA A 39 8.98 5.19 13.22
N ARG A 40 9.04 6.51 12.97
CA ARG A 40 9.05 7.55 14.01
C ARG A 40 7.81 8.45 13.97
N ALA A 41 6.69 7.97 13.42
CA ALA A 41 5.44 8.69 13.51
C ALA A 41 5.16 9.04 14.98
N HIS A 42 4.80 10.30 15.26
CA HIS A 42 4.62 10.90 16.58
C HIS A 42 5.90 11.06 17.44
N VAL A 43 6.91 10.20 17.31
CA VAL A 43 8.17 10.34 18.09
C VAL A 43 8.89 11.66 17.73
N SER A 44 8.99 11.97 16.43
CA SER A 44 9.62 13.20 15.94
C SER A 44 8.82 14.47 16.19
N THR A 45 7.52 14.36 16.49
CA THR A 45 6.62 15.48 16.80
C THR A 45 6.59 15.84 18.29
N GLY A 46 7.52 15.27 19.08
CA GLY A 46 7.64 15.55 20.52
C GLY A 46 6.74 14.70 21.42
N ARG A 47 5.99 13.77 20.89
CA ARG A 47 5.24 12.79 21.70
C ARG A 47 6.19 11.73 22.27
N ARG A 48 6.63 11.97 23.50
CA ARG A 48 7.57 11.10 24.23
C ARG A 48 6.93 9.81 24.77
N ASP A 49 5.62 9.69 24.68
CA ASP A 49 4.80 8.54 25.11
C ASP A 49 4.76 7.41 24.07
N ARG A 50 5.43 7.57 22.93
CA ARG A 50 5.43 6.60 21.82
C ARG A 50 6.83 6.09 21.53
N LYS A 51 6.92 4.78 21.25
CA LYS A 51 8.16 4.12 20.80
C LYS A 51 8.23 4.08 19.27
N PRO A 52 9.45 4.06 18.67
CA PRO A 52 9.58 3.81 17.24
C PRO A 52 8.83 2.53 16.82
N TRP A 53 8.16 2.59 15.67
CA TRP A 53 7.34 1.52 15.09
C TRP A 53 6.02 1.21 15.83
N GLN A 54 5.74 1.84 16.95
CA GLN A 54 4.53 1.54 17.73
C GLN A 54 3.25 1.83 16.95
N ASP A 55 3.15 3.02 16.33
CA ASP A 55 1.97 3.39 15.56
C ASP A 55 1.88 2.58 14.25
N HIS A 56 3.02 2.24 13.66
CA HIS A 56 3.11 1.37 12.49
C HIS A 56 2.53 -0.02 12.78
N LEU A 57 2.97 -0.65 13.86
CA LEU A 57 2.48 -1.97 14.29
C LEU A 57 1.00 -1.92 14.64
N SER A 58 0.57 -0.89 15.36
CA SER A 58 -0.85 -0.70 15.69
C SER A 58 -1.72 -0.55 14.43
N PHE A 59 -1.25 0.19 13.41
CA PHE A 59 -1.96 0.32 12.14
C PHE A 59 -2.08 -1.04 11.44
N LEU A 60 -0.97 -1.77 11.32
CA LEU A 60 -0.94 -3.08 10.67
C LEU A 60 -1.78 -4.14 11.37
N GLN A 61 -1.93 -4.04 12.68
CA GLN A 61 -2.79 -4.94 13.46
C GLN A 61 -4.27 -4.83 13.04
N HIS A 62 -4.73 -3.62 12.66
CA HIS A 62 -6.12 -3.35 12.30
C HIS A 62 -6.37 -3.35 10.78
N LEU A 63 -5.33 -3.23 9.97
CA LEU A 63 -5.48 -3.18 8.51
C LEU A 63 -6.21 -4.42 7.94
N PRO A 64 -5.94 -5.67 8.38
CA PRO A 64 -6.63 -6.85 7.87
C PRO A 64 -8.16 -6.80 8.02
N GLU A 65 -8.67 -6.13 9.05
CA GLU A 65 -10.12 -5.99 9.29
C GLU A 65 -10.82 -5.24 8.14
N THR A 66 -10.05 -4.49 7.36
CA THR A 66 -10.56 -3.69 6.23
C THR A 66 -10.37 -4.37 4.89
N LEU A 67 -9.55 -5.41 4.83
CA LEU A 67 -9.21 -6.12 3.61
C LEU A 67 -10.11 -7.36 3.47
N ASN A 68 -10.61 -7.57 2.26
CA ASN A 68 -11.33 -8.79 1.89
C ASN A 68 -10.75 -9.36 0.58
N PRO A 69 -9.71 -10.21 0.64
CA PRO A 69 -9.10 -10.80 -0.55
C PRO A 69 -10.05 -11.69 -1.36
N ALA A 70 -11.15 -12.15 -0.77
CA ALA A 70 -12.18 -12.92 -1.46
C ALA A 70 -13.09 -12.08 -2.38
N ALA A 71 -12.92 -10.76 -2.40
CA ALA A 71 -13.63 -9.84 -3.29
C ALA A 71 -12.61 -9.05 -4.14
N PRO A 72 -13.03 -8.48 -5.29
CA PRO A 72 -12.17 -7.62 -6.09
C PRO A 72 -11.68 -6.41 -5.28
N LEU A 73 -10.37 -6.35 -5.01
CA LEU A 73 -9.76 -5.37 -4.13
C LEU A 73 -8.41 -4.92 -4.67
N LEU A 74 -8.17 -3.61 -4.62
CA LEU A 74 -6.89 -2.95 -4.86
C LEU A 74 -6.50 -2.17 -3.61
N LEU A 75 -5.24 -2.33 -3.18
CA LEU A 75 -4.63 -1.59 -2.08
C LEU A 75 -3.42 -0.83 -2.60
N ALA A 76 -3.34 0.46 -2.33
CA ALA A 76 -2.24 1.30 -2.77
C ALA A 76 -1.82 2.30 -1.68
N GLY A 77 -0.55 2.69 -1.68
CA GLY A 77 -0.09 3.79 -0.85
C GLY A 77 1.30 3.61 -0.27
N ASP A 78 1.63 4.51 0.63
CA ASP A 78 2.89 4.48 1.36
C ASP A 78 2.83 3.45 2.50
N PHE A 79 3.53 2.32 2.31
CA PHE A 79 3.62 1.27 3.33
C PHE A 79 4.75 1.53 4.33
N ASN A 80 5.60 2.52 4.06
CA ASN A 80 6.75 2.89 4.90
C ASN A 80 7.69 1.72 5.22
N GLN A 81 7.67 0.69 4.39
CA GLN A 81 8.58 -0.46 4.42
C GLN A 81 8.92 -0.90 3.01
N THR A 82 10.16 -1.32 2.80
CA THR A 82 10.56 -1.99 1.57
C THR A 82 10.16 -3.46 1.60
N LEU A 83 9.81 -4.00 0.43
CA LEU A 83 9.60 -5.42 0.19
C LEU A 83 10.58 -5.88 -0.91
N PRO A 84 11.55 -6.78 -0.60
CA PRO A 84 11.83 -7.39 0.71
C PRO A 84 12.33 -6.38 1.75
N ARG A 85 12.23 -6.76 3.01
CA ARG A 85 12.68 -5.97 4.14
C ARG A 85 14.17 -5.58 4.04
N THR A 86 14.47 -4.30 4.27
CA THR A 86 15.86 -3.82 4.39
C THR A 86 16.17 -3.34 5.83
N ARG A 87 15.49 -2.32 6.31
CA ARG A 87 15.80 -1.65 7.59
C ARG A 87 14.73 -1.86 8.67
N ALA A 88 13.50 -2.22 8.29
CA ALA A 88 12.43 -2.44 9.25
C ALA A 88 12.77 -3.56 10.25
N PRO A 89 12.38 -3.47 11.52
CA PRO A 89 12.48 -4.59 12.46
C PRO A 89 11.73 -5.82 11.92
N ARG A 90 12.19 -7.02 12.30
CA ARG A 90 11.53 -8.27 11.87
C ARG A 90 10.05 -8.27 12.23
N ALA A 91 9.70 -7.81 13.44
CA ALA A 91 8.31 -7.74 13.88
C ALA A 91 7.45 -6.85 12.96
N ALA A 92 7.96 -5.68 12.52
CA ALA A 92 7.24 -4.81 11.61
C ALA A 92 7.09 -5.44 10.20
N ALA A 93 8.12 -6.12 9.72
CA ALA A 93 8.05 -6.82 8.43
C ALA A 93 7.08 -8.00 8.46
N SER A 94 7.10 -8.80 9.53
CA SER A 94 6.14 -9.90 9.71
C SER A 94 4.70 -9.39 9.84
N ALA A 95 4.49 -8.29 10.56
CA ALA A 95 3.18 -7.67 10.68
C ALA A 95 2.65 -7.19 9.31
N LEU A 96 3.50 -6.59 8.46
CA LEU A 96 3.12 -6.20 7.11
C LEU A 96 2.77 -7.42 6.25
N GLN A 97 3.59 -8.47 6.28
CA GLN A 97 3.31 -9.72 5.54
C GLN A 97 1.98 -10.35 5.99
N THR A 98 1.72 -10.37 7.29
CA THR A 98 0.44 -10.85 7.83
C THR A 98 -0.73 -9.99 7.37
N ALA A 99 -0.57 -8.67 7.40
CA ALA A 99 -1.63 -7.75 6.98
C ALA A 99 -1.96 -7.88 5.49
N LEU A 100 -0.98 -8.23 4.65
CA LEU A 100 -1.14 -8.41 3.20
C LEU A 100 -1.50 -9.86 2.80
N HIS A 101 -1.76 -10.74 3.78
CA HIS A 101 -2.09 -12.12 3.47
C HIS A 101 -3.29 -12.23 2.50
N GLY A 102 -3.13 -13.07 1.47
CA GLY A 102 -4.13 -13.24 0.42
C GLY A 102 -4.10 -12.17 -0.68
N LEU A 103 -3.20 -11.19 -0.61
CA LEU A 103 -2.96 -10.22 -1.68
C LEU A 103 -1.63 -10.49 -2.38
N THR A 104 -1.60 -10.23 -3.68
CA THR A 104 -0.38 -10.16 -4.48
C THR A 104 0.16 -8.73 -4.44
N THR A 105 1.46 -8.56 -4.19
CA THR A 105 2.12 -7.24 -4.19
C THR A 105 3.18 -7.18 -5.29
N PRO A 106 2.82 -6.82 -6.54
CA PRO A 106 3.74 -6.83 -7.68
C PRO A 106 4.90 -5.84 -7.54
N THR A 107 4.72 -4.80 -6.75
CA THR A 107 5.74 -3.80 -6.43
C THR A 107 6.76 -4.26 -5.39
N ALA A 108 6.62 -5.48 -4.85
CA ALA A 108 7.67 -6.11 -4.07
C ALA A 108 8.88 -6.39 -4.99
N ASN A 109 10.08 -6.38 -4.42
CA ASN A 109 11.35 -6.47 -5.15
C ASN A 109 11.69 -5.23 -5.97
N LYS A 110 12.84 -5.27 -6.61
CA LYS A 110 13.35 -4.16 -7.41
C LYS A 110 12.64 -4.08 -8.76
N ILE A 111 12.10 -2.93 -9.07
CA ILE A 111 11.59 -2.62 -10.40
C ILE A 111 12.77 -2.19 -11.28
N PRO A 112 12.97 -2.78 -12.47
CA PRO A 112 14.18 -2.55 -13.28
C PRO A 112 14.47 -1.08 -13.61
N SER A 113 13.43 -0.25 -13.73
CA SER A 113 13.55 1.19 -14.04
C SER A 113 13.89 2.06 -12.84
N LEU A 114 14.01 1.49 -11.64
CA LEU A 114 14.30 2.23 -10.41
C LEU A 114 15.64 1.79 -9.81
N ASP A 115 16.32 2.71 -9.13
CA ASP A 115 17.62 2.47 -8.49
C ASP A 115 17.49 1.83 -7.10
N ARG A 116 16.32 1.89 -6.49
CA ARG A 116 16.03 1.40 -5.14
C ARG A 116 14.72 0.62 -5.05
N LEU A 117 14.54 -0.04 -3.91
CA LEU A 117 13.25 -0.63 -3.54
C LEU A 117 12.25 0.46 -3.16
N LEU A 118 11.01 0.24 -3.53
CA LEU A 118 9.90 1.11 -3.14
C LEU A 118 9.54 0.95 -1.66
N ILE A 119 8.90 1.99 -1.11
CA ILE A 119 8.11 1.95 0.12
C ILE A 119 6.64 2.26 -0.17
N ASP A 120 6.36 2.81 -1.36
CA ASP A 120 5.01 2.94 -1.92
C ASP A 120 4.66 1.67 -2.69
N HIS A 121 3.63 0.97 -2.25
CA HIS A 121 3.28 -0.32 -2.82
C HIS A 121 1.86 -0.34 -3.37
N LEU A 122 1.68 -1.27 -4.32
CA LEU A 122 0.40 -1.64 -4.90
C LEU A 122 0.20 -3.13 -4.65
N ALA A 123 -0.96 -3.50 -4.14
CA ALA A 123 -1.35 -4.88 -3.93
C ALA A 123 -2.77 -5.11 -4.46
N HIS A 124 -3.07 -6.33 -4.87
CA HIS A 124 -4.38 -6.70 -5.41
C HIS A 124 -4.81 -8.09 -4.95
N SER A 125 -6.12 -8.31 -4.91
CA SER A 125 -6.71 -9.62 -4.66
C SER A 125 -6.50 -10.58 -5.86
N PRO A 126 -6.71 -11.90 -5.69
CA PRO A 126 -6.57 -12.89 -6.76
C PRO A 126 -7.50 -12.69 -7.98
N HIS A 127 -8.45 -11.79 -7.91
CA HIS A 127 -9.32 -11.42 -9.03
C HIS A 127 -8.60 -10.68 -10.17
N PHE A 128 -7.34 -10.30 -9.93
CA PHE A 128 -6.52 -9.60 -10.90
C PHE A 128 -5.21 -10.33 -11.16
N THR A 129 -4.70 -10.17 -12.39
CA THR A 129 -3.34 -10.54 -12.77
C THR A 129 -2.59 -9.30 -13.22
N THR A 130 -1.37 -9.12 -12.71
CA THR A 130 -0.48 -8.06 -13.17
C THR A 130 0.12 -8.46 -14.51
N THR A 131 -0.13 -7.66 -15.55
CA THR A 131 0.41 -7.86 -16.91
C THR A 131 1.55 -6.89 -17.24
N GLY A 132 1.71 -5.86 -16.45
CA GLY A 132 2.81 -4.91 -16.60
C GLY A 132 3.08 -4.11 -15.34
N ILE A 133 4.35 -3.75 -15.16
CA ILE A 133 4.81 -2.87 -14.10
C ILE A 133 5.81 -1.88 -14.64
N ARG A 134 5.66 -0.60 -14.30
CA ARG A 134 6.56 0.48 -14.65
C ARG A 134 6.86 1.32 -13.41
N GLY A 135 8.14 1.52 -13.12
CA GLY A 135 8.59 2.46 -12.10
C GLY A 135 8.44 3.90 -12.56
N ILE A 136 8.15 4.77 -11.63
CA ILE A 136 8.07 6.22 -11.80
C ILE A 136 9.16 6.83 -10.91
N PRO A 137 10.30 7.28 -11.48
CA PRO A 137 11.37 7.87 -10.71
C PRO A 137 10.93 9.16 -10.00
N ARG A 138 11.44 9.37 -8.81
CA ARG A 138 11.21 10.60 -8.02
C ARG A 138 11.92 11.84 -8.57
N HIS A 139 12.80 11.66 -9.56
CA HIS A 139 13.47 12.76 -10.24
C HIS A 139 13.08 12.79 -11.72
N HIS A 140 12.92 13.98 -12.24
CA HIS A 140 12.85 14.22 -13.67
C HIS A 140 14.18 13.85 -14.34
N LEU A 141 14.17 13.62 -15.66
CA LEU A 141 15.38 13.32 -16.44
C LEU A 141 16.46 14.40 -16.34
N SER A 142 16.08 15.65 -16.07
CA SER A 142 17.01 16.76 -15.81
C SER A 142 17.61 16.75 -14.39
N GLY A 143 17.28 15.76 -13.55
CA GLY A 143 17.72 15.68 -12.15
C GLY A 143 16.84 16.46 -11.15
N LEU A 144 15.83 17.20 -11.63
CA LEU A 144 14.92 17.94 -10.75
C LEU A 144 14.13 16.97 -9.87
N PRO A 145 14.12 17.14 -8.52
CA PRO A 145 13.30 16.30 -7.65
C PRO A 145 11.80 16.59 -7.88
N LEU A 146 11.01 15.56 -8.13
CA LEU A 146 9.56 15.61 -8.29
C LEU A 146 8.83 15.13 -7.04
N SER A 147 9.47 14.24 -6.27
CA SER A 147 8.96 13.66 -5.04
C SER A 147 10.13 13.20 -4.16
N ASP A 148 9.87 12.91 -2.91
CA ASP A 148 10.80 12.22 -2.02
C ASP A 148 10.75 10.69 -2.19
N HIS A 149 9.68 10.15 -2.82
CA HIS A 149 9.48 8.75 -3.11
C HIS A 149 9.46 8.46 -4.62
N ASP A 150 10.00 7.31 -5.01
CA ASP A 150 9.73 6.71 -6.30
C ASP A 150 8.33 6.05 -6.26
N GLY A 151 7.64 6.00 -7.39
CA GLY A 151 6.33 5.38 -7.52
C GLY A 151 6.32 4.21 -8.48
N ALA A 152 5.16 3.61 -8.67
CA ALA A 152 4.92 2.59 -9.68
C ALA A 152 3.54 2.71 -10.31
N CYS A 153 3.44 2.23 -11.55
CA CYS A 153 2.18 2.04 -12.26
C CYS A 153 2.06 0.56 -12.62
N LEU A 154 0.89 -0.04 -12.34
CA LEU A 154 0.56 -1.41 -12.73
C LEU A 154 -0.46 -1.42 -13.87
N THR A 155 -0.30 -2.37 -14.78
CA THR A 155 -1.35 -2.79 -15.69
C THR A 155 -1.91 -4.10 -15.17
N LEU A 156 -3.22 -4.14 -14.97
CA LEU A 156 -3.94 -5.31 -14.44
C LEU A 156 -4.95 -5.81 -15.46
N THR A 157 -5.11 -7.12 -15.53
CA THR A 157 -6.23 -7.76 -16.20
C THR A 157 -7.10 -8.45 -15.15
N THR A 158 -8.38 -8.56 -15.45
CA THR A 158 -9.33 -9.29 -14.62
C THR A 158 -9.22 -10.79 -14.89
N ASN A 159 -9.18 -11.59 -13.84
CA ASN A 159 -9.33 -13.02 -13.93
C ASN A 159 -10.83 -13.30 -13.99
N THR A 160 -11.38 -13.63 -15.19
CA THR A 160 -12.74 -14.16 -15.30
C THR A 160 -12.79 -15.45 -14.51
N ALA A 161 -13.70 -15.54 -13.54
CA ALA A 161 -14.00 -16.81 -12.91
C ALA A 161 -14.51 -17.77 -14.02
N THR A 162 -13.78 -18.84 -14.24
CA THR A 162 -14.23 -19.97 -15.07
C THR A 162 -15.33 -20.71 -14.33
#